data_377b4533329c7e35c9bd21f62f060b9b
#
_entry.id   377b4533329c7e35c9bd21f62f060b9b
#
_cell.length_a   1.000
_cell.length_b   1.000
_cell.length_c   1.000
_cell.angle_alpha   90.00
_cell.angle_beta   90.00
_cell.angle_gamma   90.00
#
_symmetry.space_group_name_H-M   'P 1'
#
loop_
_entity.id
_entity.type
_entity.pdbx_description
1 polymer ?
#
loop_
_entity_poly.entity_id
_entity_poly.type
_entity_poly.pdbx_seq_one_letter_code
_entity_poly.pdbx_strand_id
1 'polypeptide(L)'
;STLCSTLFPYTTLFRSTKGNWLTGISFIDNALLGDQSKLPTELRENKGHNVYYMLPLLLGIIGIFWQIGKRNNTDDKKQGMRSFAITFLLFFLTGLAIVVYLNQTPYQPRERDYAYAGSFYAFCIWIGLGVLGITQAINSLLKSNKMKTLVAALIVLVCLGVPAQMAAQNWDDHDRSDRYVARDFGANYLRSCDKEAIIFCNGDNDTFPLWYSIEVEGERSDVRACNLSYLQTDWYIDQMKRPYYESPALP
;
A
#
# COMPACT_ATOMS: atom_id res chain seq x y z
N SER A 1 14.84 19.15 -16.58
CA SER A 1 14.38 17.76 -16.70
C SER A 1 15.49 16.74 -16.47
N THR A 2 16.75 17.09 -16.64
CA THR A 2 17.91 16.20 -16.50
C THR A 2 18.31 15.94 -15.03
N LEU A 3 18.02 16.87 -14.12
CA LEU A 3 18.34 16.75 -12.69
C LEU A 3 17.47 15.70 -11.96
N CYS A 4 16.24 15.51 -12.39
CA CYS A 4 15.33 14.55 -11.77
C CYS A 4 15.70 13.10 -12.14
N SER A 5 16.25 12.89 -13.34
CA SER A 5 16.72 11.57 -13.80
C SER A 5 18.06 11.16 -13.18
N THR A 6 18.85 12.12 -12.69
CA THR A 6 20.12 11.85 -11.99
C THR A 6 19.96 11.63 -10.49
N LEU A 7 18.92 12.22 -9.87
CA LEU A 7 18.66 12.03 -8.43
C LEU A 7 17.92 10.73 -8.10
N PHE A 8 17.15 10.17 -9.05
CA PHE A 8 16.39 8.94 -8.86
C PHE A 8 16.53 7.94 -10.02
N PRO A 9 17.75 7.65 -10.52
CA PRO A 9 17.92 6.79 -11.69
C PRO A 9 17.45 5.34 -11.44
N TYR A 10 17.45 4.90 -10.18
CA TYR A 10 17.20 3.52 -9.79
C TYR A 10 15.70 3.18 -9.67
N THR A 11 14.89 4.11 -9.19
CA THR A 11 13.45 3.89 -9.07
C THR A 11 12.76 3.84 -10.43
N THR A 12 13.18 4.65 -11.39
CA THR A 12 12.58 4.70 -12.73
C THR A 12 12.97 3.48 -13.58
N LEU A 13 14.19 2.99 -13.51
CA LEU A 13 14.66 1.83 -14.27
C LEU A 13 14.02 0.51 -13.78
N PHE A 14 13.87 0.33 -12.47
CA PHE A 14 13.23 -0.85 -11.91
C PHE A 14 11.71 -0.84 -12.10
N ARG A 15 11.07 0.31 -11.97
CA ARG A 15 9.62 0.45 -12.05
C ARG A 15 9.07 0.44 -13.47
N SER A 16 9.82 0.96 -14.44
CA SER A 16 9.33 1.07 -15.82
C SER A 16 9.38 -0.22 -16.63
N THR A 17 10.23 -1.18 -16.27
CA THR A 17 10.43 -2.37 -17.09
C THR A 17 10.19 -3.71 -16.39
N LYS A 18 10.50 -3.85 -15.10
CA LYS A 18 10.50 -5.17 -14.44
C LYS A 18 9.96 -5.19 -13.00
N GLY A 19 9.62 -4.06 -12.41
CA GLY A 19 9.11 -3.96 -11.03
C GLY A 19 10.14 -4.28 -9.95
N ASN A 20 9.72 -4.18 -8.68
CA ASN A 20 10.55 -4.52 -7.51
C ASN A 20 10.29 -5.95 -6.99
N TRP A 21 9.80 -6.81 -7.84
CA TRP A 21 9.23 -8.06 -7.47
C TRP A 21 10.20 -9.23 -7.74
N LEU A 22 10.53 -9.97 -6.72
CA LEU A 22 11.32 -11.19 -6.80
C LEU A 22 10.46 -12.40 -6.39
N THR A 23 10.62 -13.50 -7.11
CA THR A 23 9.98 -14.78 -6.73
C THR A 23 10.67 -15.41 -5.52
N GLY A 24 11.94 -15.06 -5.29
CA GLY A 24 12.84 -15.70 -4.33
C GLY A 24 13.46 -17.00 -4.84
N ILE A 25 13.12 -17.40 -6.06
CA ILE A 25 13.69 -18.59 -6.72
C ILE A 25 14.76 -18.09 -7.70
N SER A 26 16.01 -18.22 -7.34
CA SER A 26 17.17 -17.65 -8.07
C SER A 26 17.17 -18.00 -9.56
N PHE A 27 16.75 -19.21 -9.92
CA PHE A 27 16.68 -19.63 -11.33
C PHE A 27 15.64 -18.80 -12.11
N ILE A 28 14.47 -18.54 -11.53
CA ILE A 28 13.40 -17.76 -12.18
C ILE A 28 13.80 -16.30 -12.23
N ASP A 29 14.28 -15.75 -11.12
CA ASP A 29 14.66 -14.35 -11.01
C ASP A 29 15.80 -14.01 -11.95
N ASN A 30 16.84 -14.85 -12.03
CA ASN A 30 17.96 -14.65 -12.94
C ASN A 30 17.55 -14.78 -14.42
N ALA A 31 16.60 -15.66 -14.74
CA ALA A 31 16.11 -15.81 -16.10
C ALA A 31 15.28 -14.60 -16.57
N LEU A 32 14.48 -14.01 -15.68
CA LEU A 32 13.58 -12.90 -16.00
C LEU A 32 14.26 -11.53 -15.87
N LEU A 33 15.08 -11.34 -14.85
CA LEU A 33 15.64 -10.04 -14.47
C LEU A 33 17.15 -9.91 -14.73
N GLY A 34 17.79 -11.01 -15.13
CA GLY A 34 19.24 -11.10 -15.24
C GLY A 34 19.90 -11.52 -13.92
N ASP A 35 21.21 -11.74 -13.97
CA ASP A 35 21.98 -12.24 -12.82
C ASP A 35 21.95 -11.27 -11.63
N GLN A 36 21.18 -11.63 -10.61
CA GLN A 36 20.96 -10.80 -9.43
C GLN A 36 22.22 -10.64 -8.58
N SER A 37 23.21 -11.52 -8.72
CA SER A 37 24.47 -11.43 -7.99
C SER A 37 25.39 -10.28 -8.49
N LYS A 38 25.18 -9.85 -9.73
CA LYS A 38 25.95 -8.77 -10.38
C LYS A 38 25.37 -7.38 -10.19
N LEU A 39 24.26 -7.27 -9.48
CA LEU A 39 23.68 -5.98 -9.17
C LEU A 39 24.57 -5.18 -8.21
N PRO A 40 24.61 -3.83 -8.34
CA PRO A 40 25.20 -2.97 -7.33
C PRO A 40 24.63 -3.26 -5.95
N THR A 41 25.42 -3.09 -4.90
CA THR A 41 25.04 -3.37 -3.51
C THR A 41 23.74 -2.67 -3.12
N GLU A 42 23.56 -1.40 -3.52
CA GLU A 42 22.36 -0.61 -3.24
C GLU A 42 21.08 -1.23 -3.81
N LEU A 43 21.15 -1.88 -4.96
CA LEU A 43 20.03 -2.56 -5.58
C LEU A 43 19.83 -3.97 -5.04
N ARG A 44 20.92 -4.68 -4.79
CA ARG A 44 20.88 -6.05 -4.26
C ARG A 44 20.35 -6.09 -2.83
N GLU A 45 20.72 -5.09 -2.01
CA GLU A 45 20.32 -4.98 -0.60
C GLU A 45 19.14 -4.04 -0.39
N ASN A 46 18.41 -3.71 -1.48
CA ASN A 46 17.23 -2.86 -1.38
C ASN A 46 16.15 -3.56 -0.55
N LYS A 47 15.78 -2.94 0.56
CA LYS A 47 14.75 -3.43 1.49
C LYS A 47 13.37 -3.56 0.86
N GLY A 48 13.08 -2.82 -0.22
CA GLY A 48 11.85 -2.94 -1.00
C GLY A 48 11.72 -4.23 -1.81
N HIS A 49 12.76 -5.09 -1.84
CA HIS A 49 12.73 -6.40 -2.48
C HIS A 49 12.19 -7.47 -1.54
N ASN A 50 10.86 -7.59 -1.49
CA ASN A 50 10.19 -8.59 -0.67
C ASN A 50 10.05 -9.92 -1.39
N VAL A 51 10.36 -11.01 -0.71
CA VAL A 51 10.37 -12.37 -1.25
C VAL A 51 9.24 -13.19 -0.64
N TYR A 52 8.25 -13.57 -1.45
CA TYR A 52 7.07 -14.33 -1.00
C TYR A 52 6.97 -15.74 -1.59
N TYR A 53 7.93 -16.17 -2.39
CA TYR A 53 7.97 -17.48 -3.07
C TYR A 53 6.67 -17.79 -3.84
N MET A 54 6.00 -16.78 -4.35
CA MET A 54 4.69 -16.86 -5.03
C MET A 54 3.56 -17.48 -4.18
N LEU A 55 3.76 -17.73 -2.89
CA LEU A 55 2.78 -18.42 -2.03
C LEU A 55 1.42 -17.71 -1.96
N PRO A 56 1.33 -16.37 -1.78
CA PRO A 56 0.04 -15.68 -1.82
C PRO A 56 -0.67 -15.82 -3.16
N LEU A 57 0.07 -15.78 -4.27
CA LEU A 57 -0.47 -15.91 -5.62
C LEU A 57 -1.04 -17.31 -5.83
N LEU A 58 -0.28 -18.35 -5.47
CA LEU A 58 -0.71 -19.74 -5.61
C LEU A 58 -1.96 -20.03 -4.78
N LEU A 59 -2.01 -19.57 -3.53
CA LEU A 59 -3.20 -19.69 -2.69
C LEU A 59 -4.39 -18.94 -3.28
N GLY A 60 -4.19 -17.73 -3.80
CA GLY A 60 -5.23 -16.96 -4.46
C GLY A 60 -5.80 -17.66 -5.68
N ILE A 61 -4.95 -18.25 -6.53
CA ILE A 61 -5.36 -19.04 -7.71
C ILE A 61 -6.18 -20.26 -7.28
N ILE A 62 -5.72 -21.01 -6.27
CA ILE A 62 -6.46 -22.15 -5.72
C ILE A 62 -7.83 -21.69 -5.21
N GLY A 63 -7.90 -20.54 -4.54
CA GLY A 63 -9.14 -19.95 -4.05
C GLY A 63 -10.12 -19.58 -5.15
N ILE A 64 -9.64 -19.00 -6.25
CA ILE A 64 -10.44 -18.70 -7.44
C ILE A 64 -11.05 -20.00 -8.00
N PHE A 65 -10.21 -21.02 -8.24
CA PHE A 65 -10.70 -22.30 -8.75
C PHE A 65 -11.67 -22.99 -7.78
N TRP A 66 -11.41 -22.91 -6.49
CA TRP A 66 -12.33 -23.43 -5.48
C TRP A 66 -13.68 -22.71 -5.49
N GLN A 67 -13.69 -21.40 -5.62
CA GLN A 67 -14.90 -20.58 -5.65
C GLN A 67 -15.77 -20.86 -6.88
N ILE A 68 -15.14 -21.04 -8.04
CA ILE A 68 -15.82 -21.33 -9.32
C ILE A 68 -16.14 -22.82 -9.46
N GLY A 69 -15.44 -23.70 -8.73
CA GLY A 69 -15.41 -25.13 -8.90
C GLY A 69 -16.79 -25.81 -8.87
N LYS A 70 -16.84 -27.02 -9.41
CA LYS A 70 -18.05 -27.85 -9.47
C LYS A 70 -18.60 -28.12 -8.07
N ARG A 71 -19.81 -27.65 -7.80
CA ARG A 71 -20.64 -28.05 -6.66
C ARG A 71 -21.74 -28.97 -7.14
N ASN A 72 -22.09 -29.97 -6.33
CA ASN A 72 -23.05 -30.98 -6.69
C ASN A 72 -24.48 -30.43 -6.82
N ASN A 73 -24.78 -29.33 -6.17
CA ASN A 73 -26.09 -28.67 -6.20
C ASN A 73 -26.06 -27.46 -7.13
N THR A 74 -27.10 -27.29 -7.96
CA THR A 74 -27.23 -26.21 -8.93
C THR A 74 -27.31 -24.84 -8.25
N ASP A 75 -27.94 -24.75 -7.09
CA ASP A 75 -28.08 -23.50 -6.35
C ASP A 75 -26.75 -23.08 -5.70
N ASP A 76 -25.98 -24.01 -5.14
CA ASP A 76 -24.66 -23.77 -4.62
C ASP A 76 -23.69 -23.29 -5.71
N LYS A 77 -23.82 -23.84 -6.94
CA LYS A 77 -23.04 -23.40 -8.09
C LYS A 77 -23.37 -21.96 -8.50
N LYS A 78 -24.66 -21.60 -8.53
CA LYS A 78 -25.09 -20.23 -8.82
C LYS A 78 -24.59 -19.25 -7.77
N GLN A 79 -24.66 -19.62 -6.50
CA GLN A 79 -24.16 -18.81 -5.40
C GLN A 79 -22.63 -18.65 -5.45
N GLY A 80 -21.89 -19.71 -5.75
CA GLY A 80 -20.44 -19.65 -5.95
C GLY A 80 -20.06 -18.70 -7.08
N MET A 81 -20.75 -18.75 -8.21
CA MET A 81 -20.50 -17.86 -9.35
C MET A 81 -20.87 -16.40 -9.04
N ARG A 82 -21.97 -16.16 -8.29
CA ARG A 82 -22.36 -14.81 -7.87
C ARG A 82 -21.32 -14.21 -6.92
N SER A 83 -20.87 -14.94 -5.92
CA SER A 83 -19.84 -14.48 -4.99
C SER A 83 -18.51 -14.25 -5.69
N PHE A 84 -18.13 -15.13 -6.66
CA PHE A 84 -16.98 -14.90 -7.49
C PHE A 84 -17.09 -13.59 -8.29
N ALA A 85 -18.24 -13.36 -8.94
CA ALA A 85 -18.45 -12.15 -9.72
C ALA A 85 -18.33 -10.88 -8.85
N ILE A 86 -18.85 -10.90 -7.62
CA ILE A 86 -18.71 -9.78 -6.68
C ILE A 86 -17.24 -9.54 -6.33
N THR A 87 -16.51 -10.59 -5.92
CA THR A 87 -15.09 -10.46 -5.56
C THR A 87 -14.24 -10.04 -6.76
N PHE A 88 -14.54 -10.59 -7.94
CA PHE A 88 -13.86 -10.22 -9.17
C PHE A 88 -14.11 -8.76 -9.57
N LEU A 89 -15.35 -8.29 -9.50
CA LEU A 89 -15.68 -6.89 -9.77
C LEU A 89 -15.00 -5.96 -8.77
N LEU A 90 -14.97 -6.34 -7.49
CA LEU A 90 -14.24 -5.58 -6.48
C LEU A 90 -12.76 -5.50 -6.82
N PHE A 91 -12.11 -6.63 -7.13
CA PHE A 91 -10.71 -6.69 -7.55
C PHE A 91 -10.43 -5.85 -8.80
N PHE A 92 -11.26 -6.02 -9.83
CA PHE A 92 -11.08 -5.35 -11.13
C PHE A 92 -11.32 -3.84 -11.03
N LEU A 93 -12.43 -3.42 -10.42
CA LEU A 93 -12.81 -2.00 -10.35
C LEU A 93 -11.88 -1.19 -9.43
N THR A 94 -11.41 -1.77 -8.33
CA THR A 94 -10.49 -1.09 -7.41
C THR A 94 -9.01 -1.24 -7.79
N GLY A 95 -8.71 -2.02 -8.82
CA GLY A 95 -7.37 -2.24 -9.33
C GLY A 95 -7.22 -1.78 -10.77
N LEU A 96 -7.42 -2.69 -11.71
CA LEU A 96 -7.17 -2.42 -13.15
C LEU A 96 -7.96 -1.24 -13.70
N ALA A 97 -9.22 -1.07 -13.29
CA ALA A 97 -10.01 0.08 -13.72
C ALA A 97 -9.43 1.41 -13.20
N ILE A 98 -8.90 1.43 -11.96
CA ILE A 98 -8.22 2.60 -11.41
C ILE A 98 -6.91 2.87 -12.15
N VAL A 99 -6.14 1.83 -12.52
CA VAL A 99 -4.91 2.00 -13.33
C VAL A 99 -5.24 2.71 -14.64
N VAL A 100 -6.29 2.25 -15.34
CA VAL A 100 -6.74 2.86 -16.60
C VAL A 100 -7.25 4.29 -16.38
N TYR A 101 -8.03 4.51 -15.31
CA TYR A 101 -8.59 5.83 -14.98
C TYR A 101 -7.51 6.84 -14.64
N LEU A 102 -6.53 6.47 -13.81
CA LEU A 102 -5.44 7.37 -13.41
C LEU A 102 -4.48 7.68 -14.56
N ASN A 103 -4.33 6.76 -15.51
CA ASN A 103 -3.46 6.91 -16.69
C ASN A 103 -2.12 7.58 -16.35
N GLN A 104 -1.44 7.08 -15.33
CA GLN A 104 -0.21 7.67 -14.82
C GLN A 104 0.91 7.59 -15.84
N THR A 105 1.60 8.70 -16.05
CA THR A 105 2.80 8.72 -16.89
C THR A 105 3.96 8.00 -16.18
N PRO A 106 4.83 7.27 -16.91
CA PRO A 106 5.95 6.52 -16.32
C PRO A 106 6.98 7.37 -15.57
N TYR A 107 6.99 8.68 -15.83
CA TYR A 107 7.98 9.63 -15.30
C TYR A 107 7.49 10.42 -14.08
N GLN A 108 6.45 9.95 -13.40
CA GLN A 108 6.01 10.62 -12.19
C GLN A 108 7.00 10.36 -11.03
N PRO A 109 7.33 11.39 -10.23
CA PRO A 109 8.26 11.25 -9.11
C PRO A 109 7.70 10.43 -7.95
N ARG A 110 6.37 10.23 -7.92
CA ARG A 110 5.66 9.51 -6.86
C ARG A 110 4.75 8.45 -7.48
N GLU A 111 4.86 7.23 -6.99
CA GLU A 111 3.87 6.19 -7.27
C GLU A 111 2.66 6.30 -6.34
N ARG A 112 1.51 5.87 -6.86
CA ARG A 112 0.24 5.93 -6.14
C ARG A 112 -0.32 4.54 -5.88
N ASP A 113 0.54 3.63 -5.42
CA ASP A 113 0.19 2.22 -5.14
C ASP A 113 -0.96 2.09 -4.14
N TYR A 114 -1.08 3.05 -3.22
CA TYR A 114 -2.19 3.10 -2.28
C TYR A 114 -3.57 3.17 -2.95
N ALA A 115 -3.66 3.66 -4.19
CA ALA A 115 -4.91 3.70 -4.93
C ALA A 115 -5.45 2.30 -5.27
N TYR A 116 -4.58 1.28 -5.27
CA TYR A 116 -4.92 -0.10 -5.59
C TYR A 116 -5.14 -0.98 -4.35
N ALA A 117 -5.09 -0.43 -3.16
CA ALA A 117 -5.21 -1.18 -1.90
C ALA A 117 -6.49 -2.02 -1.84
N GLY A 118 -7.61 -1.53 -2.38
CA GLY A 118 -8.86 -2.28 -2.48
C GLY A 118 -8.75 -3.55 -3.31
N SER A 119 -7.96 -3.55 -4.37
CA SER A 119 -7.70 -4.72 -5.21
C SER A 119 -6.91 -5.79 -4.45
N PHE A 120 -5.86 -5.40 -3.72
CA PHE A 120 -5.10 -6.33 -2.89
C PHE A 120 -5.96 -6.91 -1.77
N TYR A 121 -6.82 -6.10 -1.15
CA TYR A 121 -7.78 -6.58 -0.16
C TYR A 121 -8.73 -7.63 -0.75
N ALA A 122 -9.28 -7.39 -1.95
CA ALA A 122 -10.12 -8.34 -2.63
C ALA A 122 -9.37 -9.65 -2.96
N PHE A 123 -8.09 -9.54 -3.35
CA PHE A 123 -7.25 -10.72 -3.60
C PHE A 123 -7.00 -11.56 -2.33
N CYS A 124 -6.90 -10.92 -1.15
CA CYS A 124 -6.77 -11.63 0.12
C CYS A 124 -7.98 -12.54 0.42
N ILE A 125 -9.17 -12.21 -0.09
CA ILE A 125 -10.35 -13.09 0.03
C ILE A 125 -10.06 -14.42 -0.68
N TRP A 126 -9.48 -14.39 -1.87
CA TRP A 126 -9.12 -15.60 -2.60
C TRP A 126 -8.00 -16.39 -1.94
N ILE A 127 -7.03 -15.73 -1.31
CA ILE A 127 -6.00 -16.38 -0.51
C ILE A 127 -6.65 -17.19 0.62
N GLY A 128 -7.59 -16.60 1.34
CA GLY A 128 -8.35 -17.31 2.40
C GLY A 128 -9.19 -18.47 1.86
N LEU A 129 -9.85 -18.27 0.72
CA LEU A 129 -10.61 -19.35 0.04
C LEU A 129 -9.69 -20.47 -0.46
N GLY A 130 -8.45 -20.18 -0.81
CA GLY A 130 -7.45 -21.16 -1.18
C GLY A 130 -7.13 -22.13 -0.05
N VAL A 131 -7.02 -21.63 1.18
CA VAL A 131 -6.84 -22.47 2.36
C VAL A 131 -8.02 -23.42 2.57
N LEU A 132 -9.25 -22.91 2.36
CA LEU A 132 -10.47 -23.74 2.40
C LEU A 132 -10.45 -24.82 1.29
N GLY A 133 -10.04 -24.43 0.09
CA GLY A 133 -9.92 -25.34 -1.05
C GLY A 133 -8.96 -26.49 -0.77
N ILE A 134 -7.76 -26.19 -0.27
CA ILE A 134 -6.77 -27.22 0.11
C ILE A 134 -7.31 -28.12 1.22
N THR A 135 -7.90 -27.50 2.26
CA THR A 135 -8.47 -28.23 3.38
C THR A 135 -9.55 -29.20 2.93
N GLN A 136 -10.45 -28.77 2.05
CA GLN A 136 -11.52 -29.60 1.52
C GLN A 136 -10.98 -30.72 0.64
N ALA A 137 -10.01 -30.44 -0.22
CA ALA A 137 -9.38 -31.46 -1.08
C ALA A 137 -8.71 -32.58 -0.26
N ILE A 138 -7.93 -32.20 0.77
CA ILE A 138 -7.26 -33.20 1.62
C ILE A 138 -8.27 -33.94 2.50
N ASN A 139 -9.26 -33.25 3.05
CA ASN A 139 -10.29 -33.89 3.89
C ASN A 139 -11.16 -34.87 3.10
N SER A 140 -11.29 -34.72 1.78
CA SER A 140 -12.01 -35.69 0.95
C SER A 140 -11.32 -37.05 0.88
N LEU A 141 -10.02 -37.13 1.12
CA LEU A 141 -9.21 -38.33 1.15
C LEU A 141 -9.25 -39.04 2.51
N LEU A 142 -9.72 -38.37 3.56
CA LEU A 142 -9.72 -38.88 4.93
C LEU A 142 -11.09 -39.47 5.31
N LYS A 143 -11.08 -40.58 6.01
CA LYS A 143 -12.31 -41.26 6.48
C LYS A 143 -12.73 -40.82 7.88
N SER A 144 -11.79 -40.59 8.79
CA SER A 144 -12.04 -40.23 10.19
C SER A 144 -12.31 -38.77 10.41
N ASN A 145 -13.40 -38.41 11.08
CA ASN A 145 -13.71 -37.01 11.40
C ASN A 145 -12.67 -36.35 12.32
N LYS A 146 -12.12 -37.08 13.29
CA LYS A 146 -11.04 -36.57 14.15
C LYS A 146 -9.79 -36.21 13.32
N MET A 147 -9.42 -37.06 12.36
CA MET A 147 -8.30 -36.80 11.45
C MET A 147 -8.57 -35.57 10.58
N LYS A 148 -9.79 -35.41 10.06
CA LYS A 148 -10.17 -34.27 9.25
C LYS A 148 -9.99 -32.95 10.02
N THR A 149 -10.42 -32.88 11.27
CA THR A 149 -10.28 -31.70 12.11
C THR A 149 -8.81 -31.42 12.41
N LEU A 150 -8.03 -32.44 12.77
CA LEU A 150 -6.61 -32.28 13.06
C LEU A 150 -5.83 -31.78 11.83
N VAL A 151 -6.07 -32.40 10.67
CA VAL A 151 -5.41 -32.04 9.42
C VAL A 151 -5.83 -30.65 8.97
N ALA A 152 -7.11 -30.27 9.11
CA ALA A 152 -7.58 -28.93 8.82
C ALA A 152 -6.86 -27.87 9.70
N ALA A 153 -6.74 -28.12 11.00
CA ALA A 153 -6.02 -27.24 11.90
C ALA A 153 -4.54 -27.10 11.52
N LEU A 154 -3.90 -28.21 11.14
CA LEU A 154 -2.51 -28.20 10.69
C LEU A 154 -2.33 -27.40 9.39
N ILE A 155 -3.23 -27.59 8.41
CA ILE A 155 -3.20 -26.82 7.15
C ILE A 155 -3.34 -25.33 7.42
N VAL A 156 -4.30 -24.93 8.27
CA VAL A 156 -4.48 -23.54 8.65
C VAL A 156 -3.22 -22.97 9.30
N LEU A 157 -2.62 -23.73 10.24
CA LEU A 157 -1.39 -23.30 10.92
C LEU A 157 -0.22 -23.11 9.94
N VAL A 158 -0.04 -24.04 9.00
CA VAL A 158 1.00 -23.91 7.96
C VAL A 158 0.72 -22.74 7.03
N CYS A 159 -0.53 -22.55 6.61
CA CYS A 159 -0.91 -21.43 5.74
C CYS A 159 -0.80 -20.06 6.44
N LEU A 160 -0.90 -20.00 7.77
CA LEU A 160 -0.61 -18.77 8.53
C LEU A 160 0.86 -18.33 8.42
N GLY A 161 1.75 -19.25 8.03
CA GLY A 161 3.14 -18.90 7.68
C GLY A 161 3.24 -17.91 6.53
N VAL A 162 2.27 -17.89 5.60
CA VAL A 162 2.28 -16.93 4.46
C VAL A 162 2.10 -15.49 4.91
N PRO A 163 1.04 -15.11 5.65
CA PRO A 163 0.91 -13.75 6.16
C PRO A 163 2.01 -13.41 7.18
N ALA A 164 2.50 -14.38 7.96
CA ALA A 164 3.62 -14.16 8.87
C ALA A 164 4.91 -13.79 8.12
N GLN A 165 5.22 -14.50 7.03
CA GLN A 165 6.35 -14.17 6.16
C GLN A 165 6.16 -12.80 5.50
N MET A 166 4.98 -12.49 4.98
CA MET A 166 4.67 -11.18 4.42
C MET A 166 4.87 -10.07 5.44
N ALA A 167 4.41 -10.26 6.67
CA ALA A 167 4.60 -9.30 7.76
C ALA A 167 6.09 -9.10 8.09
N ALA A 168 6.86 -10.19 8.17
CA ALA A 168 8.29 -10.13 8.47
C ALA A 168 9.10 -9.42 7.37
N GLN A 169 8.75 -9.66 6.10
CA GLN A 169 9.42 -9.04 4.95
C GLN A 169 9.07 -7.57 4.77
N ASN A 170 7.86 -7.16 5.15
CA ASN A 170 7.40 -5.78 4.98
C ASN A 170 7.57 -4.92 6.23
N TRP A 171 8.00 -5.47 7.35
CA TRP A 171 8.04 -4.73 8.61
C TRP A 171 8.91 -3.49 8.52
N ASP A 172 10.11 -3.62 7.96
CA ASP A 172 11.05 -2.52 7.82
C ASP A 172 10.60 -1.44 6.84
N ASP A 173 9.83 -1.79 5.80
CA ASP A 173 9.24 -0.85 4.85
C ASP A 173 8.11 -0.02 5.49
N HIS A 174 7.40 -0.59 6.46
CA HIS A 174 6.23 0.01 7.10
C HIS A 174 6.53 0.59 8.47
N ASP A 175 7.69 0.34 9.03
CA ASP A 175 8.11 0.95 10.29
C ASP A 175 8.25 2.46 10.12
N ARG A 176 7.47 3.19 10.90
CA ARG A 176 7.44 4.65 10.96
C ARG A 176 8.01 5.18 12.27
N SER A 177 8.55 4.31 13.12
CA SER A 177 9.27 4.72 14.32
C SER A 177 10.44 5.63 13.93
N ASP A 178 10.71 6.61 14.75
CA ASP A 178 11.82 7.57 14.57
C ASP A 178 11.79 8.41 13.27
N ARG A 179 10.67 8.47 12.57
CA ARG A 179 10.50 9.29 11.36
C ARG A 179 9.90 10.65 11.68
N TYR A 180 10.70 11.52 12.26
CA TYR A 180 10.29 12.87 12.70
C TYR A 180 10.52 13.98 11.67
N VAL A 181 10.93 13.66 10.44
CA VAL A 181 11.31 14.66 9.42
C VAL A 181 10.20 15.69 9.18
N ALA A 182 8.94 15.26 9.05
CA ALA A 182 7.82 16.19 8.80
C ALA A 182 7.59 17.11 10.01
N ARG A 183 7.64 16.57 11.23
CA ARG A 183 7.52 17.35 12.47
C ARG A 183 8.63 18.39 12.58
N ASP A 184 9.87 17.95 12.43
CA ASP A 184 11.03 18.82 12.62
C ASP A 184 11.12 19.89 11.52
N PHE A 185 10.72 19.55 10.29
CA PHE A 185 10.57 20.49 9.20
C PHE A 185 9.53 21.57 9.53
N GLY A 186 8.33 21.18 9.94
CA GLY A 186 7.27 22.11 10.33
C GLY A 186 7.69 23.01 11.49
N ALA A 187 8.28 22.43 12.54
CA ALA A 187 8.77 23.18 13.70
C ALA A 187 9.87 24.19 13.31
N ASN A 188 10.82 23.81 12.46
CA ASN A 188 11.89 24.70 12.00
C ASN A 188 11.36 25.88 11.19
N TYR A 189 10.39 25.64 10.31
CA TYR A 189 9.75 26.71 9.54
C TYR A 189 9.03 27.69 10.46
N LEU A 190 8.20 27.20 11.38
CA LEU A 190 7.46 28.06 12.31
C LEU A 190 8.39 28.86 13.24
N ARG A 191 9.46 28.23 13.74
CA ARG A 191 10.44 28.91 14.61
C ARG A 191 11.25 29.97 13.88
N SER A 192 11.38 29.89 12.55
CA SER A 192 12.06 30.91 11.74
C SER A 192 11.21 32.14 11.44
N CYS A 193 9.90 32.07 11.71
CA CYS A 193 8.99 33.21 11.50
C CYS A 193 9.05 34.22 12.63
N ASP A 194 8.79 35.48 12.29
CA ASP A 194 8.56 36.54 13.28
C ASP A 194 7.28 36.28 14.08
N LYS A 195 7.12 37.03 15.18
CA LYS A 195 5.93 36.91 16.01
C LYS A 195 4.67 37.33 15.22
N GLU A 196 3.59 36.59 15.38
CA GLU A 196 2.30 36.80 14.71
C GLU A 196 2.40 36.83 13.16
N ALA A 197 3.41 36.15 12.61
CA ALA A 197 3.61 36.09 11.17
C ALA A 197 2.55 35.25 10.44
N ILE A 198 2.37 35.53 9.15
CA ILE A 198 1.61 34.71 8.22
C ILE A 198 2.61 34.04 7.29
N ILE A 199 2.67 32.70 7.31
CA ILE A 199 3.49 31.95 6.40
C ILE A 199 2.63 31.37 5.25
N PHE A 200 2.97 31.73 4.02
CA PHE A 200 2.31 31.18 2.85
C PHE A 200 2.99 29.89 2.40
N CYS A 201 2.21 28.84 2.24
CA CYS A 201 2.67 27.54 1.79
C CYS A 201 1.90 27.07 0.55
N ASN A 202 2.55 26.23 -0.26
CA ASN A 202 2.00 25.82 -1.54
C ASN A 202 1.82 24.30 -1.60
N GLY A 203 0.59 23.83 -1.41
CA GLY A 203 0.23 22.42 -1.47
C GLY A 203 0.37 21.67 -0.14
N ASP A 204 0.04 20.40 -0.19
CA ASP A 204 -0.14 19.57 0.99
C ASP A 204 1.17 19.26 1.72
N ASN A 205 2.25 19.05 0.97
CA ASN A 205 3.54 18.63 1.53
C ASN A 205 4.17 19.72 2.42
N ASP A 206 3.91 20.98 2.12
CA ASP A 206 4.39 22.11 2.92
C ASP A 206 3.41 22.42 4.06
N THR A 207 2.11 22.34 3.78
CA THR A 207 1.05 22.76 4.71
C THR A 207 0.85 21.80 5.86
N PHE A 208 0.77 20.48 5.59
CA PHE A 208 0.44 19.50 6.63
C PHE A 208 1.49 19.41 7.74
N PRO A 209 2.79 19.46 7.47
CA PRO A 209 3.78 19.55 8.55
C PRO A 209 3.62 20.78 9.44
N LEU A 210 3.27 21.95 8.85
CA LEU A 210 3.02 23.17 9.61
C LEU A 210 1.77 23.02 10.48
N TRP A 211 0.67 22.56 9.92
CA TRP A 211 -0.55 22.32 10.68
C TRP A 211 -0.34 21.31 11.79
N TYR A 212 0.35 20.20 11.52
CA TYR A 212 0.68 19.23 12.55
C TYR A 212 1.45 19.86 13.70
N SER A 213 2.46 20.67 13.40
CA SER A 213 3.27 21.34 14.42
C SER A 213 2.45 22.34 15.23
N ILE A 214 1.55 23.09 14.62
CA ILE A 214 0.67 24.05 15.32
C ILE A 214 -0.40 23.32 16.14
N GLU A 215 -1.12 22.38 15.50
CA GLU A 215 -2.34 21.79 16.09
C GLU A 215 -2.05 20.67 17.10
N VAL A 216 -0.99 19.88 16.88
CA VAL A 216 -0.70 18.71 17.69
C VAL A 216 0.43 18.96 18.67
N GLU A 217 1.50 19.61 18.22
CA GLU A 217 2.68 19.89 19.06
C GLU A 217 2.56 21.23 19.81
N GLY A 218 1.63 22.10 19.43
CA GLY A 218 1.45 23.43 20.01
C GLY A 218 2.59 24.40 19.70
N GLU A 219 3.34 24.14 18.63
CA GLU A 219 4.46 24.99 18.22
C GLU A 219 3.96 26.27 17.55
N ARG A 220 4.33 27.43 18.10
CA ARG A 220 4.07 28.74 17.48
C ARG A 220 2.59 28.93 17.08
N SER A 221 1.70 28.79 18.03
CA SER A 221 0.25 29.05 17.85
C SER A 221 -0.08 30.52 17.51
N ASP A 222 0.91 31.42 17.60
CA ASP A 222 0.84 32.81 17.14
C ASP A 222 1.03 32.92 15.61
N VAL A 223 1.63 31.95 14.94
CA VAL A 223 1.90 31.95 13.51
C VAL A 223 0.74 31.32 12.73
N ARG A 224 0.38 31.91 11.63
CA ARG A 224 -0.73 31.45 10.78
C ARG A 224 -0.21 30.82 9.49
N ALA A 225 -0.40 29.54 9.32
CA ALA A 225 -0.07 28.83 8.08
C ALA A 225 -1.20 28.93 7.06
N CYS A 226 -0.95 29.61 5.95
CA CYS A 226 -1.90 29.89 4.89
C CYS A 226 -1.56 29.11 3.63
N ASN A 227 -2.45 28.20 3.22
CA ASN A 227 -2.30 27.43 2.00
C ASN A 227 -2.81 28.21 0.79
N LEU A 228 -1.92 28.52 -0.14
CA LEU A 228 -2.23 29.28 -1.35
C LEU A 228 -3.27 28.59 -2.25
N SER A 229 -3.29 27.25 -2.28
CA SER A 229 -4.26 26.52 -3.09
C SER A 229 -5.68 26.68 -2.58
N TYR A 230 -5.87 26.81 -1.25
CA TYR A 230 -7.20 26.97 -0.65
C TYR A 230 -7.68 28.41 -0.64
N LEU A 231 -6.80 29.40 -0.83
CA LEU A 231 -7.18 30.82 -1.00
C LEU A 231 -8.07 31.08 -2.22
N GLN A 232 -8.27 30.09 -3.07
CA GLN A 232 -9.23 30.18 -4.18
C GLN A 232 -10.68 29.93 -3.75
N THR A 233 -10.91 29.62 -2.46
CA THR A 233 -12.23 29.29 -1.93
C THR A 233 -12.67 30.28 -0.84
N ASP A 234 -13.91 30.78 -0.93
CA ASP A 234 -14.46 31.78 -0.01
C ASP A 234 -14.42 31.30 1.44
N TRP A 235 -14.80 30.03 1.68
CA TRP A 235 -14.81 29.46 3.04
C TRP A 235 -13.45 29.49 3.74
N TYR A 236 -12.36 29.29 2.98
CA TYR A 236 -11.02 29.28 3.54
C TYR A 236 -10.54 30.72 3.83
N ILE A 237 -10.87 31.67 2.97
CA ILE A 237 -10.59 33.08 3.19
C ILE A 237 -11.31 33.57 4.47
N ASP A 238 -12.60 33.23 4.61
CA ASP A 238 -13.37 33.58 5.79
C ASP A 238 -12.81 32.93 7.07
N GLN A 239 -12.30 31.71 6.97
CA GLN A 239 -11.63 31.04 8.08
C GLN A 239 -10.31 31.73 8.43
N MET A 240 -9.52 32.09 7.45
CA MET A 240 -8.26 32.78 7.66
C MET A 240 -8.41 34.18 8.31
N LYS A 241 -9.53 34.83 8.12
CA LYS A 241 -9.83 36.13 8.74
C LYS A 241 -10.17 36.03 10.23
N ARG A 242 -10.65 34.90 10.70
CA ARG A 242 -11.04 34.69 12.11
C ARG A 242 -9.82 34.64 13.02
N PRO A 243 -9.95 35.03 14.29
CA PRO A 243 -8.89 34.80 15.27
C PRO A 243 -8.61 33.27 15.38
N TYR A 244 -7.35 32.93 15.56
CA TYR A 244 -6.90 31.54 15.55
C TYR A 244 -5.80 31.37 16.61
N TYR A 245 -6.11 30.67 17.69
CA TYR A 245 -5.26 30.57 18.87
C TYR A 245 -4.76 31.97 19.36
N GLU A 246 -3.45 32.17 19.35
CA GLU A 246 -2.83 33.44 19.75
C GLU A 246 -2.73 34.45 18.58
N SER A 247 -3.06 34.05 17.36
CA SER A 247 -3.04 34.93 16.19
C SER A 247 -4.31 35.78 16.13
N PRO A 248 -4.22 37.11 16.03
CA PRO A 248 -5.38 38.00 15.98
C PRO A 248 -6.17 37.82 14.69
N ALA A 249 -7.41 38.34 14.67
CA ALA A 249 -8.22 38.41 13.45
C ALA A 249 -7.51 39.23 12.36
N LEU A 250 -7.58 38.75 11.11
CA LEU A 250 -7.10 39.51 9.96
C LEU A 250 -8.19 40.42 9.42
N PRO A 251 -7.84 41.59 8.87
CA PRO A 251 -8.79 42.54 8.32
C PRO A 251 -9.56 42.03 7.09
#